data_b5f9da9a7cd67d1208ad93f1cb733bea
#
_entry.id   b5f9da9a7cd67d1208ad93f1cb733bea
#
_cell.length_a   1.000
_cell.length_b   1.000
_cell.length_c   1.000
_cell.angle_alpha   90.00
_cell.angle_beta   90.00
_cell.angle_gamma   90.00
#
_symmetry.space_group_name_H-M   'P 1'
#
loop_
_entity.id
_entity.type
_entity.pdbx_description
1 polymer ?
#
loop_
_entity_poly.entity_id
_entity_poly.type
_entity_poly.pdbx_seq_one_letter_code
_entity_poly.pdbx_strand_id
1 'polypeptide(L)'
;MGRTSAAPGRASVWFGLLGSLALLLGCGGAPTPARPATTTVHTHDGATVAGDRAELFEFPDATGSPLQVREVPSALLPFFNQCALGDAGLSRVAERFARRKSQGSPPLDASEISFALRAEGSPYVWPRAWTLEGGDLVSASAVERLRAWLAGFGDGGQRRCGIALVENHEHSVLAAVAVDALADLAPLPVRARAGSWLDLSADLLVPASEAKWIVLGPSGPPFAIPTSFDGRGARARFHADRPGAFLVQLLANVAGGPRPLLEATTYVEVAPPTSFFSDVAPGEPEVAPAANSPSAAAQALLAMVNLARASEQSPALMRSNELDAIAERHAQAMRQQQRIAHDVGDGDPRSRVEAAHLEILATGENVAHTLDIVRAHRALWASPSHRENLLEPRFDAIGIGIAPDPDGSLWVCEVFADFPDQRR
;
A
#
# COMPACT_ATOMS: atom_id res chain seq x y z
N MET A 1 18.78 14.49 50.95
CA MET A 1 17.89 13.34 51.10
C MET A 1 16.56 13.72 50.46
N GLY A 2 16.31 13.27 49.22
CA GLY A 2 15.08 13.51 48.48
C GLY A 2 15.05 12.49 47.37
N ARG A 3 14.25 11.42 47.54
CA ARG A 3 14.02 10.37 46.57
C ARG A 3 13.02 10.88 45.54
N THR A 4 13.43 10.99 44.29
CA THR A 4 12.51 11.13 43.17
C THR A 4 12.10 9.74 42.68
N SER A 5 10.81 9.45 42.85
CA SER A 5 10.12 8.26 42.34
C SER A 5 9.88 8.42 40.84
N ALA A 6 10.45 7.55 40.03
CA ALA A 6 10.13 7.43 38.62
C ALA A 6 8.89 6.54 38.47
N ALA A 7 7.87 7.02 37.78
CA ALA A 7 6.69 6.25 37.41
C ALA A 7 7.02 5.30 36.24
N PRO A 8 6.48 4.08 36.23
CA PRO A 8 6.71 3.14 35.13
C PRO A 8 5.84 3.49 33.92
N GLY A 9 6.48 3.52 32.73
CA GLY A 9 5.80 3.65 31.45
C GLY A 9 4.83 2.47 31.21
N ARG A 10 3.63 2.83 30.82
CA ARG A 10 2.58 1.84 30.44
C ARG A 10 2.87 1.33 29.02
N ALA A 11 3.16 0.04 28.93
CA ALA A 11 3.23 -0.68 27.67
C ALA A 11 1.82 -0.79 27.06
N SER A 12 1.69 -0.45 25.79
CA SER A 12 0.46 -0.67 25.01
C SER A 12 0.35 -2.16 24.70
N VAL A 13 -0.63 -2.82 25.32
CA VAL A 13 -0.89 -4.25 25.14
C VAL A 13 -1.88 -4.45 24.00
N TRP A 14 -1.41 -5.07 22.93
CA TRP A 14 -2.27 -5.64 21.90
C TRP A 14 -2.74 -7.02 22.36
N PHE A 15 -4.02 -7.15 22.69
CA PHE A 15 -4.60 -8.42 23.10
C PHE A 15 -4.98 -9.26 21.88
N GLY A 16 -4.27 -10.36 21.68
CA GLY A 16 -4.77 -11.49 20.90
C GLY A 16 -5.64 -12.37 21.79
N LEU A 17 -6.91 -12.51 21.48
CA LEU A 17 -7.83 -13.43 22.17
C LEU A 17 -7.73 -14.82 21.55
N LEU A 18 -7.28 -15.78 22.36
CA LEU A 18 -7.43 -17.21 22.15
C LEU A 18 -8.92 -17.60 22.35
N GLY A 19 -9.60 -17.91 21.27
CA GLY A 19 -10.95 -18.45 21.29
C GLY A 19 -10.95 -19.96 21.56
N SER A 20 -11.62 -20.37 22.62
CA SER A 20 -11.83 -21.76 23.03
C SER A 20 -12.80 -22.50 22.09
N LEU A 21 -12.38 -23.68 21.66
CA LEU A 21 -13.11 -24.64 20.83
C LEU A 21 -14.22 -25.31 21.64
N ALA A 22 -15.47 -25.13 21.26
CA ALA A 22 -16.59 -25.96 21.71
C ALA A 22 -17.08 -26.84 20.55
N LEU A 23 -16.87 -28.16 20.69
CA LEU A 23 -17.42 -29.19 19.80
C LEU A 23 -18.91 -29.33 20.04
N LEU A 24 -19.72 -29.13 18.98
CA LEU A 24 -21.08 -29.68 18.93
C LEU A 24 -21.21 -30.54 17.65
N LEU A 25 -21.37 -31.83 17.88
CA LEU A 25 -21.76 -32.84 16.92
C LEU A 25 -23.22 -32.62 16.47
N GLY A 26 -23.45 -32.37 15.19
CA GLY A 26 -24.76 -32.36 14.57
C GLY A 26 -24.71 -33.05 13.22
N CYS A 27 -25.35 -34.23 13.10
CA CYS A 27 -25.54 -34.97 11.87
C CYS A 27 -26.55 -34.27 10.94
N GLY A 28 -26.28 -34.26 9.64
CA GLY A 28 -27.36 -34.14 8.65
C GLY A 28 -27.05 -33.43 7.35
N GLY A 29 -27.03 -34.20 6.26
CA GLY A 29 -27.41 -33.72 4.92
C GLY A 29 -26.27 -33.18 4.04
N ALA A 30 -25.85 -33.99 3.06
CA ALA A 30 -24.95 -33.56 1.99
C ALA A 30 -25.63 -32.51 1.10
N PRO A 31 -25.03 -31.38 0.78
CA PRO A 31 -25.53 -30.46 -0.23
C PRO A 31 -25.12 -30.94 -1.63
N THR A 32 -26.07 -30.90 -2.54
CA THR A 32 -25.91 -31.10 -3.98
C THR A 32 -24.92 -30.12 -4.57
N PRO A 33 -24.01 -30.52 -5.48
CA PRO A 33 -23.06 -29.62 -6.06
C PRO A 33 -23.72 -28.55 -6.92
N ALA A 34 -23.49 -27.28 -6.61
CA ALA A 34 -23.93 -26.16 -7.41
C ALA A 34 -23.16 -26.15 -8.74
N ARG A 35 -23.91 -26.01 -9.83
CA ARG A 35 -23.42 -25.86 -11.19
C ARG A 35 -22.56 -24.60 -11.30
N PRO A 36 -21.37 -24.62 -11.94
CA PRO A 36 -20.56 -23.43 -12.08
C PRO A 36 -21.31 -22.37 -12.89
N ALA A 37 -21.40 -21.17 -12.33
CA ALA A 37 -21.91 -20.00 -13.02
C ALA A 37 -20.95 -19.65 -14.17
N THR A 38 -21.44 -19.66 -15.38
CA THR A 38 -20.72 -19.21 -16.57
C THR A 38 -20.61 -17.68 -16.48
N THR A 39 -19.44 -17.17 -16.13
CA THR A 39 -19.15 -15.74 -16.21
C THR A 39 -19.09 -15.34 -17.66
N THR A 40 -20.12 -14.64 -18.13
CA THR A 40 -20.13 -14.00 -19.45
C THR A 40 -19.18 -12.79 -19.38
N VAL A 41 -18.04 -12.91 -20.05
CA VAL A 41 -17.14 -11.76 -20.26
C VAL A 41 -17.86 -10.82 -21.24
N HIS A 42 -18.37 -9.71 -20.75
CA HIS A 42 -18.80 -8.61 -21.60
C HIS A 42 -17.56 -7.91 -22.16
N THR A 43 -17.27 -8.13 -23.42
CA THR A 43 -16.34 -7.32 -24.20
C THR A 43 -16.99 -5.97 -24.46
N HIS A 44 -16.54 -4.93 -23.80
CA HIS A 44 -16.86 -3.56 -24.19
C HIS A 44 -16.11 -3.24 -25.48
N ASP A 45 -16.84 -3.04 -26.57
CA ASP A 45 -16.37 -2.34 -27.76
C ASP A 45 -16.16 -0.85 -27.41
N GLY A 46 -14.99 -0.55 -26.91
CA GLY A 46 -14.47 0.83 -26.77
C GLY A 46 -13.51 1.08 -27.92
N ALA A 47 -13.72 2.20 -28.60
CA ALA A 47 -12.98 2.65 -29.75
C ALA A 47 -11.47 2.37 -29.64
N THR A 48 -10.94 1.56 -30.52
CA THR A 48 -9.52 1.31 -30.71
C THR A 48 -8.84 2.60 -31.13
N VAL A 49 -8.17 3.25 -30.18
CA VAL A 49 -7.08 4.18 -30.48
C VAL A 49 -5.93 3.31 -30.94
N ALA A 50 -5.56 3.44 -32.22
CA ALA A 50 -4.50 2.67 -32.84
C ALA A 50 -3.18 2.90 -32.10
N GLY A 51 -2.54 1.84 -31.58
CA GLY A 51 -1.10 1.80 -31.45
C GLY A 51 -0.46 1.49 -30.13
N ASP A 52 -1.15 1.31 -29.01
CA ASP A 52 -0.46 0.89 -27.77
C ASP A 52 -0.48 -0.64 -27.67
N ARG A 53 0.66 -1.28 -28.03
CA ARG A 53 0.91 -2.66 -27.63
C ARG A 53 0.94 -2.64 -26.10
N ALA A 54 -0.08 -3.26 -25.46
CA ALA A 54 -0.11 -3.42 -24.02
C ALA A 54 1.27 -3.92 -23.56
N GLU A 55 1.91 -3.17 -22.69
CA GLU A 55 3.23 -3.50 -22.18
C GLU A 55 3.11 -4.79 -21.35
N LEU A 56 3.75 -5.86 -21.83
CA LEU A 56 3.71 -7.16 -21.15
C LEU A 56 4.74 -7.20 -20.04
N PHE A 57 4.38 -7.87 -18.95
CA PHE A 57 5.22 -8.09 -17.78
C PHE A 57 5.56 -9.58 -17.66
N GLU A 58 6.83 -9.86 -17.34
CA GLU A 58 7.34 -11.18 -17.03
C GLU A 58 7.84 -11.17 -15.59
N PHE A 59 7.12 -11.85 -14.71
CA PHE A 59 7.51 -11.94 -13.31
C PHE A 59 8.71 -12.86 -13.13
N PRO A 60 9.71 -12.50 -12.31
CA PRO A 60 10.84 -13.36 -11.96
C PRO A 60 10.40 -14.57 -11.15
N ASP A 61 11.33 -15.49 -10.85
CA ASP A 61 11.05 -16.65 -10.02
C ASP A 61 10.83 -16.30 -8.55
N ALA A 62 11.45 -15.21 -8.09
CA ALA A 62 11.32 -14.75 -6.71
C ALA A 62 11.28 -13.21 -6.63
N THR A 63 10.55 -12.71 -5.63
CA THR A 63 10.60 -11.33 -5.14
C THR A 63 11.64 -11.26 -4.03
N GLY A 64 12.49 -10.23 -4.03
CA GLY A 64 13.50 -10.03 -2.98
C GLY A 64 14.22 -8.71 -3.12
N SER A 65 15.03 -8.34 -2.14
CA SER A 65 15.78 -7.09 -2.15
C SER A 65 17.08 -7.16 -1.34
N PRO A 66 18.08 -6.36 -1.70
CA PRO A 66 18.14 -5.51 -2.89
C PRO A 66 18.40 -6.31 -4.18
N LEU A 67 17.87 -5.84 -5.29
CA LEU A 67 18.18 -6.36 -6.62
C LEU A 67 19.41 -5.63 -7.17
N GLN A 68 20.54 -6.31 -7.28
CA GLN A 68 21.81 -5.70 -7.68
C GLN A 68 21.79 -5.23 -9.14
N VAL A 69 22.25 -4.00 -9.38
CA VAL A 69 22.55 -3.49 -10.71
C VAL A 69 23.91 -4.07 -11.14
N ARG A 70 23.91 -4.87 -12.20
CA ARG A 70 25.14 -5.55 -12.67
C ARG A 70 26.06 -4.60 -13.42
N GLU A 71 25.51 -3.74 -14.29
CA GLU A 71 26.25 -2.80 -15.10
C GLU A 71 25.53 -1.46 -15.12
N VAL A 72 26.25 -0.37 -14.87
CA VAL A 72 25.76 1.01 -14.96
C VAL A 72 26.48 1.68 -16.12
N PRO A 73 25.76 2.19 -17.13
CA PRO A 73 26.36 2.99 -18.19
C PRO A 73 27.14 4.17 -17.58
N SER A 74 28.35 4.45 -18.10
CA SER A 74 29.23 5.48 -17.56
C SER A 74 28.56 6.86 -17.48
N ALA A 75 27.71 7.18 -18.45
CA ALA A 75 26.94 8.42 -18.48
C ALA A 75 25.93 8.54 -17.33
N LEU A 76 25.45 7.43 -16.77
CA LEU A 76 24.49 7.40 -15.66
C LEU A 76 25.12 7.27 -14.27
N LEU A 77 26.42 6.99 -14.18
CA LEU A 77 27.13 6.89 -12.90
C LEU A 77 26.94 8.13 -12.00
N PRO A 78 27.02 9.39 -12.50
CA PRO A 78 26.80 10.56 -11.67
C PRO A 78 25.43 10.62 -11.00
N PHE A 79 24.41 10.07 -11.68
CA PHE A 79 23.04 9.98 -11.16
C PHE A 79 22.91 8.89 -10.09
N PHE A 80 23.44 7.69 -10.34
CA PHE A 80 23.44 6.60 -9.35
C PHE A 80 24.20 6.97 -8.08
N ASN A 81 25.24 7.80 -8.17
CA ASN A 81 26.00 8.30 -7.03
C ASN A 81 25.19 9.23 -6.10
N GLN A 82 24.00 9.66 -6.51
CA GLN A 82 23.08 10.43 -5.65
C GLN A 82 22.24 9.53 -4.73
N CYS A 83 22.31 8.21 -4.90
CA CYS A 83 21.55 7.21 -4.16
C CYS A 83 22.50 6.38 -3.29
N ALA A 84 22.01 5.91 -2.14
CA ALA A 84 22.82 5.04 -1.28
C ALA A 84 23.08 3.69 -1.96
N LEU A 85 22.14 3.20 -2.77
CA LEU A 85 22.26 1.96 -3.51
C LEU A 85 21.44 2.01 -4.80
N GLY A 86 22.03 1.57 -5.93
CA GLY A 86 21.30 1.29 -7.17
C GLY A 86 20.51 -0.02 -7.07
N ASP A 87 19.30 -0.05 -7.59
CA ASP A 87 18.45 -1.23 -7.63
C ASP A 87 17.97 -1.54 -9.05
N ALA A 88 18.14 -2.79 -9.49
CA ALA A 88 17.83 -3.21 -10.84
C ALA A 88 16.32 -3.25 -11.12
N GLY A 89 15.49 -3.60 -10.16
CA GLY A 89 14.04 -3.57 -10.29
C GLY A 89 13.54 -2.14 -10.49
N LEU A 90 14.01 -1.21 -9.64
CA LEU A 90 13.72 0.22 -9.79
C LEU A 90 14.22 0.75 -11.13
N SER A 91 15.38 0.27 -11.65
CA SER A 91 15.92 0.71 -12.93
C SER A 91 15.03 0.28 -14.12
N ARG A 92 14.52 -0.96 -14.09
CA ARG A 92 13.60 -1.45 -15.13
C ARG A 92 12.27 -0.69 -15.09
N VAL A 93 11.75 -0.36 -13.91
CA VAL A 93 10.56 0.49 -13.79
C VAL A 93 10.84 1.92 -14.28
N ALA A 94 12.01 2.49 -13.97
CA ALA A 94 12.43 3.79 -14.50
C ALA A 94 12.52 3.78 -16.04
N GLU A 95 13.02 2.68 -16.64
CA GLU A 95 13.07 2.52 -18.10
C GLU A 95 11.66 2.48 -18.71
N ARG A 96 10.72 1.72 -18.10
CA ARG A 96 9.31 1.69 -18.54
C ARG A 96 8.70 3.09 -18.49
N PHE A 97 8.96 3.80 -17.40
CA PHE A 97 8.48 5.17 -17.22
C PHE A 97 9.03 6.12 -18.31
N ALA A 98 10.35 6.06 -18.55
CA ALA A 98 11.00 6.86 -19.58
C ALA A 98 10.50 6.53 -20.99
N ARG A 99 10.35 5.24 -21.32
CA ARG A 99 9.86 4.78 -22.63
C ARG A 99 8.42 5.25 -22.89
N ARG A 100 7.53 5.08 -21.91
CA ARG A 100 6.14 5.52 -22.02
C ARG A 100 6.05 7.03 -22.22
N LYS A 101 6.86 7.79 -21.48
CA LYS A 101 6.93 9.24 -21.59
C LYS A 101 7.48 9.69 -22.96
N SER A 102 8.52 9.02 -23.48
CA SER A 102 9.10 9.32 -24.79
C SER A 102 8.16 9.04 -25.96
N GLN A 103 7.12 8.23 -25.74
CA GLN A 103 6.06 7.92 -26.70
C GLN A 103 4.84 8.86 -26.56
N GLY A 104 4.88 9.84 -25.64
CA GLY A 104 3.76 10.75 -25.40
C GLY A 104 2.59 10.11 -24.67
N SER A 105 2.75 8.91 -24.13
CA SER A 105 1.72 8.22 -23.34
C SER A 105 1.58 8.85 -21.93
N PRO A 106 0.40 8.78 -21.29
CA PRO A 106 0.22 9.24 -19.92
C PRO A 106 1.23 8.60 -18.96
N PRO A 107 1.72 9.32 -17.94
CA PRO A 107 2.62 8.75 -16.94
C PRO A 107 1.94 7.61 -16.19
N LEU A 108 2.74 6.65 -15.71
CA LEU A 108 2.24 5.59 -14.80
C LEU A 108 1.71 6.23 -13.54
N ASP A 109 0.53 5.82 -13.08
CA ASP A 109 0.03 6.21 -11.77
C ASP A 109 0.70 5.38 -10.64
N ALA A 110 0.42 5.72 -9.39
CA ALA A 110 1.04 5.07 -8.24
C ALA A 110 0.74 3.56 -8.19
N SER A 111 -0.44 3.14 -8.64
CA SER A 111 -0.84 1.72 -8.67
C SER A 111 -0.11 0.97 -9.77
N GLU A 112 0.03 1.57 -10.95
CA GLU A 112 0.81 1.03 -12.06
C GLU A 112 2.29 0.89 -11.70
N ILE A 113 2.88 1.91 -11.04
CA ILE A 113 4.28 1.85 -10.56
C ILE A 113 4.45 0.73 -9.52
N SER A 114 3.53 0.62 -8.56
CA SER A 114 3.58 -0.43 -7.54
C SER A 114 3.42 -1.83 -8.16
N PHE A 115 2.53 -1.97 -9.16
CA PHE A 115 2.40 -3.21 -9.92
C PHE A 115 3.68 -3.53 -10.69
N ALA A 116 4.24 -2.56 -11.41
CA ALA A 116 5.47 -2.74 -12.17
C ALA A 116 6.64 -3.17 -11.26
N LEU A 117 6.77 -2.59 -10.07
CA LEU A 117 7.78 -3.00 -9.09
C LEU A 117 7.61 -4.46 -8.68
N ARG A 118 6.39 -4.89 -8.35
CA ARG A 118 6.11 -6.31 -8.04
C ARG A 118 6.43 -7.24 -9.22
N ALA A 119 6.09 -6.80 -10.44
CA ALA A 119 6.39 -7.54 -11.66
C ALA A 119 7.90 -7.65 -11.94
N GLU A 120 8.70 -6.72 -11.43
CA GLU A 120 10.16 -6.77 -11.50
C GLU A 120 10.81 -7.46 -10.27
N GLY A 121 10.00 -8.05 -9.38
CA GLY A 121 10.47 -8.73 -8.18
C GLY A 121 10.96 -7.81 -7.07
N SER A 122 10.58 -6.55 -7.10
CA SER A 122 10.92 -5.55 -6.08
C SER A 122 9.80 -5.45 -5.03
N PRO A 123 10.09 -5.61 -3.73
CA PRO A 123 9.10 -5.62 -2.68
C PRO A 123 8.83 -4.23 -2.09
N TYR A 124 9.45 -3.18 -2.61
CA TYR A 124 9.38 -1.86 -1.99
C TYR A 124 8.01 -1.22 -2.15
N VAL A 125 7.61 -0.52 -1.11
CA VAL A 125 6.41 0.31 -1.05
C VAL A 125 6.78 1.79 -1.17
N TRP A 126 5.78 2.64 -1.49
CA TRP A 126 5.93 4.10 -1.58
C TRP A 126 6.97 4.58 -2.63
N PRO A 127 6.98 4.00 -3.84
CA PRO A 127 7.86 4.48 -4.90
C PRO A 127 7.48 5.89 -5.32
N ARG A 128 8.50 6.69 -5.65
CA ARG A 128 8.34 7.98 -6.31
C ARG A 128 9.07 7.96 -7.63
N ALA A 129 8.50 8.63 -8.64
CA ALA A 129 9.08 8.75 -9.95
C ALA A 129 9.40 10.20 -10.29
N TRP A 130 10.44 10.39 -11.08
CA TRP A 130 10.90 11.68 -11.60
C TRP A 130 11.32 11.52 -13.03
N THR A 131 11.07 12.54 -13.87
CA THR A 131 11.50 12.57 -15.27
C THR A 131 12.10 13.92 -15.63
N LEU A 132 13.03 13.88 -16.58
CA LEU A 132 13.58 15.04 -17.26
C LEU A 132 13.55 14.77 -18.76
N GLU A 133 13.06 15.75 -19.51
CA GLU A 133 12.96 15.73 -20.97
C GLU A 133 13.79 16.85 -21.59
N GLY A 134 14.22 16.68 -22.82
CA GLY A 134 14.90 17.73 -23.60
C GLY A 134 16.37 17.44 -23.85
N GLY A 135 17.16 18.48 -24.08
CA GLY A 135 18.51 18.41 -24.65
C GLY A 135 19.56 17.61 -23.86
N ASP A 136 20.43 18.27 -23.11
CA ASP A 136 21.54 17.58 -22.43
C ASP A 136 21.08 16.92 -21.11
N LEU A 137 20.58 15.67 -21.22
CA LEU A 137 20.02 14.89 -20.11
C LEU A 137 21.09 14.28 -19.19
N VAL A 138 22.36 14.26 -19.59
CA VAL A 138 23.47 13.69 -18.80
C VAL A 138 24.41 14.77 -18.25
N SER A 139 23.96 16.01 -18.22
CA SER A 139 24.71 17.16 -17.73
C SER A 139 24.78 17.23 -16.21
N ALA A 140 25.73 18.05 -15.69
CA ALA A 140 25.82 18.37 -14.27
C ALA A 140 24.52 19.01 -13.75
N SER A 141 23.84 19.84 -14.56
CA SER A 141 22.57 20.45 -14.17
C SER A 141 21.43 19.43 -14.01
N ALA A 142 21.41 18.37 -14.80
CA ALA A 142 20.45 17.29 -14.66
C ALA A 142 20.69 16.49 -13.36
N VAL A 143 21.96 16.25 -13.00
CA VAL A 143 22.32 15.61 -11.71
C VAL A 143 21.86 16.47 -10.53
N GLU A 144 22.04 17.80 -10.58
CA GLU A 144 21.56 18.72 -9.54
C GLU A 144 20.03 18.69 -9.41
N ARG A 145 19.29 18.60 -10.49
CA ARG A 145 17.82 18.47 -10.46
C ARG A 145 17.39 17.17 -9.79
N LEU A 146 18.06 16.05 -10.11
CA LEU A 146 17.81 14.78 -9.44
C LEU A 146 18.12 14.88 -7.93
N ARG A 147 19.25 15.48 -7.57
CA ARG A 147 19.63 15.69 -6.17
C ARG A 147 18.59 16.53 -5.43
N ALA A 148 18.12 17.62 -6.03
CA ALA A 148 17.09 18.47 -5.45
C ALA A 148 15.76 17.70 -5.23
N TRP A 149 15.36 16.85 -6.20
CA TRP A 149 14.19 16.01 -6.05
C TRP A 149 14.37 14.98 -4.92
N LEU A 150 15.54 14.31 -4.86
CA LEU A 150 15.84 13.35 -3.79
C LEU A 150 15.89 13.98 -2.40
N ALA A 151 16.22 15.26 -2.28
CA ALA A 151 16.18 15.98 -1.01
C ALA A 151 14.78 16.14 -0.43
N GLY A 152 13.72 15.99 -1.25
CA GLY A 152 12.33 15.99 -0.80
C GLY A 152 11.87 14.65 -0.18
N PHE A 153 12.74 13.65 -0.09
CA PHE A 153 12.45 12.41 0.62
C PHE A 153 12.74 12.57 2.12
N GLY A 154 12.15 11.69 2.94
CA GLY A 154 12.43 11.67 4.39
C GLY A 154 13.82 11.11 4.71
N ASP A 155 14.19 11.17 5.98
CA ASP A 155 15.48 10.69 6.48
C ASP A 155 15.42 9.23 6.97
N GLY A 156 14.31 8.53 6.74
CA GLY A 156 14.10 7.16 7.21
C GLY A 156 14.54 6.13 6.18
N GLY A 157 15.35 5.15 6.60
CA GLY A 157 15.73 4.03 5.77
C GLY A 157 16.92 4.27 4.84
N GLN A 158 17.09 3.36 3.87
CA GLN A 158 18.16 3.44 2.87
C GLN A 158 17.59 3.87 1.52
N ARG A 159 18.06 5.00 0.99
CA ARG A 159 17.66 5.50 -0.34
C ARG A 159 18.15 4.58 -1.43
N ARG A 160 17.22 3.99 -2.19
CA ARG A 160 17.50 3.16 -3.34
C ARG A 160 16.88 3.75 -4.58
N CYS A 161 17.61 3.68 -5.69
CA CYS A 161 17.17 4.26 -6.94
C CYS A 161 17.40 3.34 -8.12
N GLY A 162 16.50 3.46 -9.09
CA GLY A 162 16.70 3.04 -10.45
C GLY A 162 16.75 4.24 -11.36
N ILE A 163 17.69 4.26 -12.28
CA ILE A 163 17.90 5.34 -13.26
C ILE A 163 17.90 4.74 -14.65
N ALA A 164 17.20 5.37 -15.59
CA ALA A 164 17.18 4.97 -16.99
C ALA A 164 17.15 6.19 -17.91
N LEU A 165 17.85 6.08 -19.03
CA LEU A 165 17.82 7.03 -20.13
C LEU A 165 17.26 6.29 -21.35
N VAL A 166 16.19 6.81 -21.91
CA VAL A 166 15.63 6.36 -23.19
C VAL A 166 15.83 7.46 -24.21
N GLU A 167 16.56 7.13 -25.24
CA GLU A 167 16.85 8.05 -26.36
C GLU A 167 16.06 7.61 -27.58
N ASN A 168 15.27 8.51 -28.13
CA ASN A 168 14.69 8.35 -29.45
C ASN A 168 14.89 9.63 -30.27
N HIS A 169 14.58 9.59 -31.57
CA HIS A 169 14.86 10.69 -32.51
C HIS A 169 14.08 11.98 -32.19
N GLU A 170 12.98 11.89 -31.46
CA GLU A 170 12.08 13.01 -31.20
C GLU A 170 12.12 13.47 -29.76
N HIS A 171 12.15 12.52 -28.80
CA HIS A 171 12.03 12.79 -27.34
C HIS A 171 12.91 11.87 -26.52
N SER A 172 14.04 12.38 -26.07
CA SER A 172 14.86 11.68 -25.08
C SER A 172 14.35 11.97 -23.67
N VAL A 173 14.30 10.94 -22.82
CA VAL A 173 13.79 11.02 -21.43
C VAL A 173 14.77 10.33 -20.49
N LEU A 174 15.21 11.07 -19.48
CA LEU A 174 15.87 10.55 -18.31
C LEU A 174 14.82 10.35 -17.21
N ALA A 175 14.74 9.16 -16.65
CA ALA A 175 13.83 8.86 -15.55
C ALA A 175 14.55 8.30 -14.32
N ALA A 176 14.02 8.57 -13.17
CA ALA A 176 14.41 7.95 -11.91
C ALA A 176 13.17 7.42 -11.17
N VAL A 177 13.30 6.23 -10.60
CA VAL A 177 12.36 5.71 -9.60
C VAL A 177 13.14 5.48 -8.32
N ALA A 178 12.66 6.01 -7.21
CA ALA A 178 13.35 5.93 -5.94
C ALA A 178 12.40 5.56 -4.79
N VAL A 179 12.97 4.92 -3.77
CA VAL A 179 12.31 4.56 -2.53
C VAL A 179 13.23 4.84 -1.34
N ASP A 180 12.64 5.10 -0.18
CA ASP A 180 13.33 4.94 1.10
C ASP A 180 13.05 3.51 1.57
N ALA A 181 13.98 2.58 1.29
CA ALA A 181 13.86 1.20 1.70
C ALA A 181 13.96 1.09 3.23
N LEU A 182 12.93 0.56 3.86
CA LEU A 182 12.83 0.42 5.32
C LEU A 182 13.16 -0.99 5.80
N ALA A 183 13.14 -1.96 4.88
CA ALA A 183 13.52 -3.35 5.14
C ALA A 183 14.00 -4.01 3.85
N ASP A 184 14.73 -5.12 4.00
CA ASP A 184 15.13 -6.04 2.94
C ASP A 184 14.37 -7.36 3.06
N LEU A 185 13.85 -7.85 1.95
CA LEU A 185 13.13 -9.11 1.85
C LEU A 185 14.09 -10.22 1.37
N ALA A 186 14.22 -11.29 2.14
CA ALA A 186 14.82 -12.53 1.63
C ALA A 186 13.97 -13.08 0.45
N PRO A 187 14.58 -13.78 -0.51
CA PRO A 187 13.87 -14.26 -1.69
C PRO A 187 12.61 -15.05 -1.34
N LEU A 188 11.45 -14.55 -1.78
CA LEU A 188 10.15 -15.20 -1.68
C LEU A 188 9.73 -15.69 -3.07
N PRO A 189 9.38 -16.96 -3.25
CA PRO A 189 8.95 -17.48 -4.54
C PRO A 189 7.71 -16.73 -5.07
N VAL A 190 7.77 -16.30 -6.33
CA VAL A 190 6.61 -15.69 -7.03
C VAL A 190 5.55 -16.73 -7.38
N ARG A 191 5.97 -17.98 -7.59
CA ARG A 191 5.06 -19.11 -7.91
C ARG A 191 5.18 -20.20 -6.87
N ALA A 192 4.05 -20.73 -6.42
CA ALA A 192 4.00 -21.83 -5.46
C ALA A 192 2.90 -22.83 -5.81
N ARG A 193 2.91 -23.97 -5.13
CA ARG A 193 1.84 -24.99 -5.20
C ARG A 193 0.90 -24.84 -4.01
N ALA A 194 -0.37 -25.18 -4.21
CA ALA A 194 -1.30 -25.27 -3.09
C ALA A 194 -0.82 -26.30 -2.06
N GLY A 195 -0.98 -25.99 -0.79
CA GLY A 195 -0.45 -26.78 0.32
C GLY A 195 1.02 -26.50 0.67
N SER A 196 1.70 -25.58 -0.04
CA SER A 196 3.06 -25.18 0.31
C SER A 196 3.11 -24.31 1.56
N TRP A 197 4.16 -24.54 2.36
CA TRP A 197 4.56 -23.60 3.41
C TRP A 197 5.57 -22.62 2.83
N LEU A 198 5.32 -21.32 3.02
CA LEU A 198 6.18 -20.24 2.55
C LEU A 198 6.81 -19.53 3.74
N ASP A 199 8.15 -19.43 3.72
CA ASP A 199 8.91 -18.72 4.74
C ASP A 199 9.04 -17.26 4.37
N LEU A 200 8.69 -16.37 5.29
CA LEU A 200 8.84 -14.92 5.17
C LEU A 200 9.98 -14.48 6.08
N SER A 201 10.96 -13.79 5.52
CA SER A 201 12.09 -13.26 6.27
C SER A 201 12.48 -11.89 5.74
N ALA A 202 12.51 -10.90 6.63
CA ALA A 202 12.96 -9.57 6.30
C ALA A 202 13.90 -9.04 7.38
N ASP A 203 14.88 -8.23 6.98
CA ASP A 203 15.77 -7.50 7.86
C ASP A 203 15.43 -6.00 7.77
N LEU A 204 15.07 -5.38 8.90
CA LEU A 204 14.70 -3.98 8.97
C LEU A 204 15.95 -3.10 8.87
N LEU A 205 15.84 -2.04 8.09
CA LEU A 205 16.87 -1.00 7.90
C LEU A 205 16.64 0.21 8.80
N VAL A 206 15.52 0.21 9.54
CA VAL A 206 15.11 1.26 10.48
C VAL A 206 14.75 0.65 11.83
N PRO A 207 14.90 1.38 12.93
CA PRO A 207 14.40 0.94 14.23
C PRO A 207 12.90 0.78 14.22
N ALA A 208 12.40 -0.29 14.83
CA ALA A 208 10.98 -0.54 15.03
C ALA A 208 10.75 -1.15 16.42
N SER A 209 9.62 -0.82 17.04
CA SER A 209 9.22 -1.42 18.33
C SER A 209 8.49 -2.75 18.16
N GLU A 210 7.79 -2.91 17.03
CA GLU A 210 7.00 -4.09 16.69
C GLU A 210 7.01 -4.30 15.17
N ALA A 211 6.89 -5.56 14.76
CA ALA A 211 6.68 -5.92 13.36
C ALA A 211 5.76 -7.13 13.27
N LYS A 212 4.87 -7.13 12.28
CA LYS A 212 3.97 -8.24 11.96
C LYS A 212 3.86 -8.46 10.46
N TRP A 213 3.74 -9.72 10.06
CA TRP A 213 3.35 -10.08 8.71
C TRP A 213 1.85 -10.22 8.62
N ILE A 214 1.27 -9.61 7.58
CA ILE A 214 -0.14 -9.70 7.23
C ILE A 214 -0.23 -10.39 5.88
N VAL A 215 -1.15 -11.31 5.73
CA VAL A 215 -1.40 -12.04 4.49
C VAL A 215 -2.82 -11.73 4.02
N LEU A 216 -2.94 -11.29 2.78
CA LEU A 216 -4.21 -11.20 2.07
C LEU A 216 -4.24 -12.35 1.06
N GLY A 217 -5.12 -13.32 1.29
CA GLY A 217 -5.33 -14.45 0.37
C GLY A 217 -6.23 -14.08 -0.80
N PRO A 218 -6.49 -15.03 -1.71
CA PRO A 218 -7.33 -14.81 -2.89
C PRO A 218 -8.81 -14.56 -2.54
N SER A 219 -9.22 -14.79 -1.31
CA SER A 219 -10.55 -14.51 -0.79
C SER A 219 -10.53 -14.36 0.73
N GLY A 220 -11.49 -13.64 1.28
CA GLY A 220 -11.62 -13.37 2.70
C GLY A 220 -10.82 -12.15 3.17
N PRO A 221 -10.93 -11.81 4.47
CA PRO A 221 -10.21 -10.70 5.06
C PRO A 221 -8.70 -11.00 5.16
N PRO A 222 -7.86 -9.96 5.22
CA PRO A 222 -6.45 -10.13 5.57
C PRO A 222 -6.31 -10.69 6.99
N PHE A 223 -5.24 -11.42 7.24
CA PHE A 223 -4.97 -12.00 8.55
C PHE A 223 -3.50 -11.86 8.94
N ALA A 224 -3.26 -11.50 10.19
CA ALA A 224 -1.92 -11.49 10.74
C ALA A 224 -1.46 -12.92 11.05
N ILE A 225 -0.19 -13.20 10.78
CA ILE A 225 0.41 -14.50 11.07
C ILE A 225 1.42 -14.37 12.22
N PRO A 226 1.65 -15.44 13.01
CA PRO A 226 2.65 -15.44 14.06
C PRO A 226 4.01 -15.00 13.50
N THR A 227 4.51 -13.89 14.02
CA THR A 227 5.76 -13.26 13.56
C THR A 227 6.76 -13.25 14.72
N SER A 228 7.95 -13.82 14.49
CA SER A 228 9.10 -13.66 15.38
C SER A 228 9.81 -12.37 14.99
N PHE A 229 9.91 -11.44 15.93
CA PHE A 229 10.61 -10.17 15.75
C PHE A 229 11.62 -9.97 16.86
N ASP A 230 12.88 -9.71 16.52
CA ASP A 230 14.01 -9.53 17.44
C ASP A 230 14.53 -8.09 17.52
N GLY A 231 13.75 -7.12 16.99
CA GLY A 231 14.13 -5.70 16.87
C GLY A 231 14.83 -5.36 15.55
N ARG A 232 15.26 -6.37 14.79
CA ARG A 232 15.89 -6.20 13.47
C ARG A 232 15.33 -7.15 12.42
N GLY A 233 15.16 -8.41 12.74
CA GLY A 233 14.63 -9.42 11.83
C GLY A 233 13.18 -9.73 12.09
N ALA A 234 12.34 -9.76 11.06
CA ALA A 234 10.94 -10.20 11.13
C ALA A 234 10.76 -11.48 10.34
N ARG A 235 10.43 -12.58 11.03
CA ARG A 235 10.32 -13.91 10.43
C ARG A 235 8.96 -14.51 10.72
N ALA A 236 8.37 -15.12 9.70
CA ALA A 236 7.08 -15.79 9.80
C ALA A 236 6.99 -16.92 8.78
N ARG A 237 5.90 -17.68 8.86
CA ARG A 237 5.61 -18.76 7.94
C ARG A 237 4.11 -18.85 7.73
N PHE A 238 3.67 -18.99 6.49
CA PHE A 238 2.26 -19.19 6.20
C PHE A 238 2.02 -20.36 5.26
N HIS A 239 0.82 -20.90 5.35
CA HIS A 239 0.37 -22.02 4.51
C HIS A 239 -0.47 -21.47 3.35
N ALA A 240 0.04 -21.64 2.14
CA ALA A 240 -0.67 -21.29 0.91
C ALA A 240 -1.66 -22.44 0.58
N ASP A 241 -2.82 -22.41 1.20
CA ASP A 241 -3.76 -23.54 1.29
C ASP A 241 -4.63 -23.77 0.05
N ARG A 242 -4.68 -22.80 -0.87
CA ARG A 242 -5.57 -22.82 -2.05
C ARG A 242 -4.98 -22.04 -3.23
N PRO A 243 -5.47 -22.31 -4.46
CA PRO A 243 -5.07 -21.53 -5.64
C PRO A 243 -5.45 -20.04 -5.55
N GLY A 244 -4.62 -19.18 -6.15
CA GLY A 244 -4.84 -17.74 -6.24
C GLY A 244 -3.62 -16.91 -5.86
N ALA A 245 -3.78 -15.58 -5.80
CA ALA A 245 -2.74 -14.66 -5.39
C ALA A 245 -2.77 -14.45 -3.88
N PHE A 246 -1.60 -14.56 -3.24
CA PHE A 246 -1.39 -14.22 -1.83
C PHE A 246 -0.47 -13.01 -1.77
N LEU A 247 -1.00 -11.88 -1.33
CA LEU A 247 -0.22 -10.68 -1.05
C LEU A 247 0.23 -10.71 0.41
N VAL A 248 1.53 -10.66 0.63
CA VAL A 248 2.14 -10.55 1.95
C VAL A 248 2.66 -9.15 2.18
N GLN A 249 2.43 -8.60 3.36
CA GLN A 249 2.87 -7.26 3.74
C GLN A 249 3.55 -7.33 5.10
N LEU A 250 4.75 -6.73 5.21
CA LEU A 250 5.38 -6.47 6.49
C LEU A 250 4.96 -5.09 6.99
N LEU A 251 4.22 -5.07 8.09
CA LEU A 251 3.86 -3.87 8.83
C LEU A 251 4.76 -3.75 10.06
N ALA A 252 5.32 -2.57 10.32
CA ALA A 252 6.09 -2.33 11.53
C ALA A 252 5.77 -0.97 12.15
N ASN A 253 5.91 -0.89 13.47
CA ASN A 253 5.77 0.37 14.20
C ASN A 253 7.14 1.07 14.27
N VAL A 254 7.32 2.04 13.39
CA VAL A 254 8.52 2.86 13.22
C VAL A 254 8.28 4.29 13.69
N ALA A 255 9.27 5.17 13.58
CA ALA A 255 9.07 6.59 13.84
C ALA A 255 7.95 7.15 12.93
N GLY A 256 6.95 7.78 13.52
CA GLY A 256 5.73 8.26 12.83
C GLY A 256 4.57 7.26 12.77
N GLY A 257 4.69 6.12 13.47
CA GLY A 257 3.61 5.15 13.65
C GLY A 257 3.73 3.88 12.81
N PRO A 258 2.69 3.03 12.84
CA PRO A 258 2.65 1.79 12.06
C PRO A 258 2.63 2.11 10.56
N ARG A 259 3.46 1.41 9.79
CA ARG A 259 3.45 1.55 8.33
C ARG A 259 3.93 0.30 7.61
N PRO A 260 3.45 0.05 6.38
CA PRO A 260 4.01 -0.98 5.51
C PRO A 260 5.48 -0.70 5.19
N LEU A 261 6.33 -1.73 5.32
CA LEU A 261 7.74 -1.68 4.96
C LEU A 261 8.02 -2.38 3.63
N LEU A 262 7.33 -3.50 3.39
CA LEU A 262 7.49 -4.36 2.21
C LEU A 262 6.16 -4.96 1.81
N GLU A 263 6.02 -5.24 0.50
CA GLU A 263 4.93 -6.03 -0.08
C GLU A 263 5.46 -7.00 -1.13
N ALA A 264 4.94 -8.22 -1.14
CA ALA A 264 5.26 -9.21 -2.16
C ALA A 264 4.04 -10.08 -2.46
N THR A 265 3.95 -10.59 -3.70
CA THR A 265 2.86 -11.48 -4.10
C THR A 265 3.41 -12.83 -4.52
N THR A 266 2.79 -13.90 -3.99
CA THR A 266 3.00 -15.27 -4.46
C THR A 266 1.73 -15.76 -5.15
N TYR A 267 1.88 -16.30 -6.36
CA TYR A 267 0.81 -16.87 -7.17
C TYR A 267 0.80 -18.39 -7.01
N VAL A 268 -0.25 -18.89 -6.41
CA VAL A 268 -0.40 -20.33 -6.08
C VAL A 268 -1.26 -21.00 -7.15
N GLU A 269 -0.64 -21.87 -7.95
CA GLU A 269 -1.29 -22.60 -9.06
C GLU A 269 -2.03 -21.73 -10.08
N VAL A 270 -1.77 -20.42 -10.07
CA VAL A 270 -2.24 -19.46 -11.09
C VAL A 270 -1.04 -18.75 -11.69
N ALA A 271 -1.17 -18.31 -12.94
CA ALA A 271 -0.13 -17.50 -13.56
C ALA A 271 -0.16 -16.05 -13.02
N PRO A 272 1.01 -15.42 -12.81
CA PRO A 272 1.06 -13.98 -12.61
C PRO A 272 0.42 -13.25 -13.79
N PRO A 273 -0.19 -12.06 -13.57
CA PRO A 273 -0.78 -11.27 -14.65
C PRO A 273 0.31 -10.76 -15.60
N THR A 274 0.04 -10.78 -16.90
CA THR A 274 0.97 -10.31 -17.93
C THR A 274 0.80 -8.83 -18.28
N SER A 275 -0.24 -8.18 -17.78
CA SER A 275 -0.51 -6.76 -17.99
C SER A 275 -1.03 -6.15 -16.69
N PHE A 276 -0.82 -4.83 -16.53
CA PHE A 276 -1.46 -4.11 -15.44
C PHE A 276 -2.98 -4.18 -15.58
N PHE A 277 -3.62 -4.51 -14.51
CA PHE A 277 -5.06 -4.33 -14.34
C PHE A 277 -5.28 -3.77 -12.93
N SER A 278 -6.24 -2.91 -12.82
CA SER A 278 -6.68 -2.43 -11.54
C SER A 278 -7.91 -3.23 -11.14
N ASP A 279 -7.79 -4.05 -10.11
CA ASP A 279 -8.95 -4.73 -9.56
C ASP A 279 -9.98 -3.69 -9.11
N VAL A 280 -11.23 -3.90 -9.49
CA VAL A 280 -12.34 -3.10 -8.99
C VAL A 280 -12.58 -3.50 -7.53
N ALA A 281 -12.53 -2.56 -6.62
CA ALA A 281 -12.87 -2.83 -5.23
C ALA A 281 -14.40 -2.98 -5.08
N PRO A 282 -14.89 -3.86 -4.20
CA PRO A 282 -16.31 -3.94 -3.92
C PRO A 282 -16.86 -2.57 -3.50
N GLY A 283 -18.03 -2.22 -4.03
CA GLY A 283 -18.66 -0.92 -3.74
C GLY A 283 -18.27 0.23 -4.66
N GLU A 284 -17.33 0.03 -5.58
CA GLU A 284 -17.03 1.04 -6.60
C GLU A 284 -18.23 1.25 -7.52
N PRO A 285 -18.63 2.50 -7.76
CA PRO A 285 -19.69 2.81 -8.71
C PRO A 285 -19.20 2.68 -10.17
N GLU A 286 -20.09 2.31 -11.08
CA GLU A 286 -19.78 2.30 -12.53
C GLU A 286 -19.35 3.67 -13.05
N VAL A 287 -19.88 4.74 -12.48
CA VAL A 287 -19.52 6.13 -12.81
C VAL A 287 -19.04 6.81 -11.55
N ALA A 288 -17.85 7.41 -11.64
CA ALA A 288 -17.29 8.16 -10.50
C ALA A 288 -18.30 9.22 -10.02
N PRO A 289 -18.60 9.28 -8.71
CA PRO A 289 -19.56 10.25 -8.20
C PRO A 289 -19.04 11.67 -8.40
N ALA A 290 -19.92 12.58 -8.82
CA ALA A 290 -19.61 13.99 -8.88
C ALA A 290 -19.49 14.52 -7.45
N ALA A 291 -18.30 14.44 -6.87
CA ALA A 291 -18.01 14.94 -5.53
C ALA A 291 -17.72 16.44 -5.58
N ASN A 292 -18.78 17.25 -5.60
CA ASN A 292 -18.69 18.71 -5.72
C ASN A 292 -18.19 19.42 -4.43
N SER A 293 -17.95 18.66 -3.36
CA SER A 293 -17.39 19.16 -2.10
C SER A 293 -16.70 18.05 -1.32
N PRO A 294 -15.75 18.35 -0.40
CA PRO A 294 -15.14 17.38 0.49
C PRO A 294 -16.17 16.53 1.26
N SER A 295 -17.26 17.14 1.73
CA SER A 295 -18.31 16.42 2.47
C SER A 295 -19.09 15.43 1.56
N ALA A 296 -19.39 15.81 0.31
CA ALA A 296 -20.01 14.91 -0.66
C ALA A 296 -19.08 13.75 -1.04
N ALA A 297 -17.79 14.04 -1.19
CA ALA A 297 -16.75 13.04 -1.42
C ALA A 297 -16.64 12.05 -0.25
N ALA A 298 -16.64 12.53 0.99
CA ALA A 298 -16.62 11.71 2.20
C ALA A 298 -17.86 10.81 2.30
N GLN A 299 -19.05 11.34 1.96
CA GLN A 299 -20.28 10.55 1.94
C GLN A 299 -20.24 9.44 0.89
N ALA A 300 -19.71 9.71 -0.29
CA ALA A 300 -19.56 8.72 -1.35
C ALA A 300 -18.53 7.65 -0.98
N LEU A 301 -17.41 8.04 -0.35
CA LEU A 301 -16.40 7.10 0.14
C LEU A 301 -16.98 6.18 1.22
N LEU A 302 -17.76 6.71 2.18
CA LEU A 302 -18.45 5.88 3.19
C LEU A 302 -19.41 4.87 2.54
N ALA A 303 -20.13 5.27 1.50
CA ALA A 303 -21.02 4.36 0.79
C ALA A 303 -20.22 3.18 0.15
N MET A 304 -19.08 3.47 -0.50
CA MET A 304 -18.20 2.44 -1.05
C MET A 304 -17.64 1.51 0.03
N VAL A 305 -17.14 2.08 1.15
CA VAL A 305 -16.67 1.30 2.31
C VAL A 305 -17.75 0.37 2.84
N ASN A 306 -18.97 0.85 3.03
CA ASN A 306 -20.05 0.04 3.56
C ASN A 306 -20.54 -1.05 2.58
N LEU A 307 -20.51 -0.79 1.28
CA LEU A 307 -20.78 -1.82 0.27
C LEU A 307 -19.69 -2.89 0.25
N ALA A 308 -18.42 -2.49 0.39
CA ALA A 308 -17.30 -3.42 0.50
C ALA A 308 -17.38 -4.27 1.78
N ARG A 309 -17.72 -3.67 2.92
CA ARG A 309 -17.98 -4.39 4.18
C ARG A 309 -19.12 -5.40 4.02
N ALA A 310 -20.22 -5.00 3.37
CA ALA A 310 -21.35 -5.89 3.12
C ALA A 310 -20.97 -7.10 2.24
N SER A 311 -20.11 -6.92 1.25
CA SER A 311 -19.62 -8.04 0.42
C SER A 311 -18.82 -9.07 1.20
N GLU A 312 -18.20 -8.67 2.31
CA GLU A 312 -17.44 -9.52 3.25
C GLU A 312 -18.24 -9.84 4.52
N GLN A 313 -19.55 -9.62 4.51
CA GLN A 313 -20.49 -9.92 5.63
C GLN A 313 -20.14 -9.15 6.93
N SER A 314 -19.43 -8.03 6.83
CA SER A 314 -19.10 -7.15 7.95
C SER A 314 -20.22 -6.11 8.15
N PRO A 315 -20.57 -5.74 9.42
CA PRO A 315 -21.56 -4.71 9.70
C PRO A 315 -21.17 -3.35 9.10
N ALA A 316 -22.17 -2.56 8.68
CA ALA A 316 -21.92 -1.22 8.19
C ALA A 316 -21.39 -0.30 9.31
N LEU A 317 -20.49 0.61 8.96
CA LEU A 317 -20.01 1.67 9.85
C LEU A 317 -20.96 2.87 9.85
N MET A 318 -21.18 3.46 11.03
CA MET A 318 -21.91 4.71 11.18
C MET A 318 -20.96 5.89 11.06
N ARG A 319 -21.38 6.94 10.35
CA ARG A 319 -20.60 8.19 10.29
C ARG A 319 -20.67 8.94 11.61
N SER A 320 -19.52 9.34 12.17
CA SER A 320 -19.43 10.22 13.33
C SER A 320 -18.88 11.59 12.93
N ASN A 321 -19.61 12.64 13.26
CA ASN A 321 -19.17 14.02 13.00
C ASN A 321 -17.91 14.40 13.82
N GLU A 322 -17.75 13.83 15.00
CA GLU A 322 -16.58 14.03 15.85
C GLU A 322 -15.33 13.41 15.22
N LEU A 323 -15.47 12.18 14.69
CA LEU A 323 -14.39 11.52 13.96
C LEU A 323 -14.11 12.22 12.62
N ASP A 324 -15.14 12.72 11.91
CA ASP A 324 -14.96 13.53 10.71
C ASP A 324 -14.06 14.75 10.99
N ALA A 325 -14.33 15.47 12.09
CA ALA A 325 -13.53 16.64 12.45
C ALA A 325 -12.07 16.29 12.77
N ILE A 326 -11.79 15.11 13.32
CA ILE A 326 -10.43 14.61 13.56
C ILE A 326 -9.78 14.28 12.22
N ALA A 327 -10.45 13.51 11.37
CA ALA A 327 -9.97 13.07 10.07
C ALA A 327 -9.70 14.26 9.12
N GLU A 328 -10.59 15.28 9.10
CA GLU A 328 -10.42 16.49 8.31
C GLU A 328 -9.17 17.29 8.72
N ARG A 329 -8.96 17.47 10.04
CA ARG A 329 -7.74 18.14 10.54
C ARG A 329 -6.47 17.41 10.13
N HIS A 330 -6.47 16.07 10.25
CA HIS A 330 -5.32 15.28 9.86
C HIS A 330 -5.06 15.28 8.35
N ALA A 331 -6.11 15.17 7.52
CA ALA A 331 -6.00 15.30 6.07
C ALA A 331 -5.41 16.67 5.67
N GLN A 332 -5.83 17.76 6.33
CA GLN A 332 -5.27 19.10 6.14
C GLN A 332 -3.82 19.20 6.61
N ALA A 333 -3.46 18.58 7.74
CA ALA A 333 -2.09 18.56 8.25
C ALA A 333 -1.16 17.79 7.30
N MET A 334 -1.56 16.61 6.80
CA MET A 334 -0.82 15.86 5.77
C MET A 334 -0.60 16.70 4.51
N ARG A 335 -1.65 17.42 4.03
CA ARG A 335 -1.54 18.32 2.89
C ARG A 335 -0.56 19.46 3.15
N GLN A 336 -0.60 20.10 4.30
CA GLN A 336 0.31 21.21 4.65
C GLN A 336 1.75 20.74 4.73
N GLN A 337 2.00 19.54 5.25
CA GLN A 337 3.33 18.93 5.36
C GLN A 337 3.77 18.21 4.07
N GLN A 338 2.87 18.08 3.07
CA GLN A 338 3.10 17.32 1.83
C GLN A 338 3.65 15.91 2.14
N ARG A 339 3.09 15.26 3.18
CA ARG A 339 3.56 13.97 3.69
C ARG A 339 2.41 13.08 4.12
N ILE A 340 2.38 11.83 3.62
CA ILE A 340 1.48 10.78 4.10
C ILE A 340 2.12 10.10 5.31
N ALA A 341 1.49 10.20 6.47
CA ALA A 341 1.87 9.47 7.67
C ALA A 341 0.74 9.52 8.70
N HIS A 342 0.73 8.60 9.65
CA HIS A 342 -0.22 8.60 10.77
C HIS A 342 0.08 9.68 11.82
N ASP A 343 1.29 10.25 11.79
CA ASP A 343 1.67 11.43 12.58
C ASP A 343 2.53 12.34 11.70
N VAL A 344 2.02 13.53 11.44
CA VAL A 344 2.73 14.60 10.72
C VAL A 344 3.07 15.79 11.61
N GLY A 345 3.08 15.56 12.93
CA GLY A 345 3.30 16.57 13.98
C GLY A 345 2.03 16.97 14.71
N ASP A 346 0.90 16.34 14.41
CA ASP A 346 -0.42 16.53 15.03
C ASP A 346 -0.83 15.38 15.96
N GLY A 347 0.11 14.44 16.24
CA GLY A 347 -0.06 13.25 17.06
C GLY A 347 -0.52 12.02 16.27
N ASP A 348 -0.38 10.85 16.90
CA ASP A 348 -0.89 9.59 16.34
C ASP A 348 -2.44 9.53 16.40
N PRO A 349 -3.09 8.59 15.68
CA PRO A 349 -4.56 8.50 15.63
C PRO A 349 -5.22 8.41 17.00
N ARG A 350 -4.65 7.64 17.93
CA ARG A 350 -5.18 7.48 19.27
C ARG A 350 -5.09 8.79 20.07
N SER A 351 -3.94 9.44 20.02
CA SER A 351 -3.73 10.72 20.69
C SER A 351 -4.70 11.81 20.20
N ARG A 352 -5.01 11.84 18.90
CA ARG A 352 -5.99 12.78 18.33
C ARG A 352 -7.42 12.52 18.83
N VAL A 353 -7.82 11.24 18.94
CA VAL A 353 -9.14 10.86 19.46
C VAL A 353 -9.23 11.16 20.96
N GLU A 354 -8.19 10.87 21.76
CA GLU A 354 -8.13 11.20 23.18
C GLU A 354 -8.15 12.72 23.43
N ALA A 355 -7.47 13.51 22.58
CA ALA A 355 -7.50 14.97 22.64
C ALA A 355 -8.89 15.54 22.31
N ALA A 356 -9.72 14.84 21.57
CA ALA A 356 -11.11 15.18 21.30
C ALA A 356 -12.07 14.73 22.42
N HIS A 357 -11.55 14.12 23.50
CA HIS A 357 -12.30 13.62 24.64
C HIS A 357 -13.33 12.53 24.28
N LEU A 358 -13.06 11.74 23.24
CA LEU A 358 -13.91 10.62 22.87
C LEU A 358 -13.50 9.37 23.64
N GLU A 359 -14.49 8.73 24.28
CA GLU A 359 -14.28 7.43 24.92
C GLU A 359 -14.41 6.33 23.89
N ILE A 360 -13.31 5.64 23.59
CA ILE A 360 -13.25 4.56 22.62
C ILE A 360 -12.53 3.33 23.20
N LEU A 361 -12.92 2.16 22.74
CA LEU A 361 -12.26 0.88 23.06
C LEU A 361 -11.10 0.59 22.12
N ALA A 362 -11.27 0.92 20.84
CA ALA A 362 -10.25 0.77 19.81
C ALA A 362 -10.37 1.87 18.75
N THR A 363 -9.26 2.16 18.07
CA THR A 363 -9.23 3.06 16.90
C THR A 363 -8.27 2.50 15.87
N GLY A 364 -8.56 2.79 14.61
CA GLY A 364 -7.71 2.55 13.45
C GLY A 364 -7.71 3.76 12.53
N GLU A 365 -6.76 3.82 11.62
CA GLU A 365 -6.68 4.89 10.64
C GLU A 365 -6.17 4.37 9.30
N ASN A 366 -6.77 4.85 8.24
CA ASN A 366 -6.28 4.72 6.88
C ASN A 366 -5.99 6.10 6.31
N VAL A 367 -4.87 6.25 5.61
CA VAL A 367 -4.50 7.50 4.94
C VAL A 367 -4.10 7.24 3.49
N ALA A 368 -4.47 8.15 2.59
CA ALA A 368 -4.12 8.07 1.17
C ALA A 368 -3.93 9.46 0.55
N HIS A 369 -3.12 9.53 -0.52
CA HIS A 369 -3.02 10.66 -1.41
C HIS A 369 -3.25 10.18 -2.84
N THR A 370 -4.27 10.69 -3.51
CA THR A 370 -4.75 10.14 -4.78
C THR A 370 -5.50 11.18 -5.61
N LEU A 371 -5.80 10.86 -6.88
CA LEU A 371 -6.48 11.77 -7.80
C LEU A 371 -7.99 11.87 -7.55
N ASP A 372 -8.62 10.84 -6.96
CA ASP A 372 -10.05 10.81 -6.68
C ASP A 372 -10.41 9.77 -5.60
N ILE A 373 -11.65 9.82 -5.10
CA ILE A 373 -12.09 8.94 -4.01
C ILE A 373 -12.28 7.48 -4.42
N VAL A 374 -12.53 7.18 -5.68
CA VAL A 374 -12.64 5.80 -6.17
C VAL A 374 -11.26 5.15 -6.14
N ARG A 375 -10.24 5.88 -6.60
CA ARG A 375 -8.84 5.44 -6.49
C ARG A 375 -8.37 5.32 -5.04
N ALA A 376 -8.83 6.22 -4.15
CA ALA A 376 -8.57 6.10 -2.71
C ALA A 376 -9.12 4.77 -2.18
N HIS A 377 -10.41 4.52 -2.39
CA HIS A 377 -11.06 3.29 -1.95
C HIS A 377 -10.38 2.03 -2.50
N ARG A 378 -10.06 2.02 -3.80
CA ARG A 378 -9.35 0.92 -4.46
C ARG A 378 -7.98 0.64 -3.86
N ALA A 379 -7.19 1.71 -3.64
CA ALA A 379 -5.85 1.58 -3.06
C ALA A 379 -5.89 1.08 -1.61
N LEU A 380 -6.81 1.59 -0.81
CA LEU A 380 -7.01 1.15 0.58
C LEU A 380 -7.52 -0.29 0.65
N TRP A 381 -8.44 -0.67 -0.25
CA TRP A 381 -8.93 -2.05 -0.33
C TRP A 381 -7.86 -3.05 -0.79
N ALA A 382 -6.98 -2.66 -1.70
CA ALA A 382 -5.90 -3.52 -2.20
C ALA A 382 -4.78 -3.75 -1.19
N SER A 383 -4.64 -2.88 -0.19
CA SER A 383 -3.58 -2.95 0.81
C SER A 383 -4.01 -3.81 2.02
N PRO A 384 -3.25 -4.85 2.41
CA PRO A 384 -3.60 -5.72 3.53
C PRO A 384 -3.86 -4.99 4.85
N SER A 385 -2.99 -4.06 5.26
CA SER A 385 -3.14 -3.34 6.53
C SER A 385 -4.31 -2.35 6.52
N HIS A 386 -4.54 -1.67 5.39
CA HIS A 386 -5.69 -0.77 5.27
C HIS A 386 -7.00 -1.55 5.20
N ARG A 387 -7.02 -2.67 4.47
CA ARG A 387 -8.18 -3.56 4.38
C ARG A 387 -8.48 -4.25 5.73
N GLU A 388 -7.46 -4.51 6.56
CA GLU A 388 -7.65 -4.97 7.94
C GLU A 388 -8.51 -3.96 8.73
N ASN A 389 -8.22 -2.66 8.65
CA ASN A 389 -9.04 -1.61 9.27
C ASN A 389 -10.44 -1.51 8.65
N LEU A 390 -10.54 -1.55 7.31
CA LEU A 390 -11.82 -1.50 6.61
C LEU A 390 -12.77 -2.63 7.02
N LEU A 391 -12.24 -3.81 7.38
CA LEU A 391 -13.01 -5.00 7.71
C LEU A 391 -13.03 -5.35 9.20
N GLU A 392 -12.33 -4.60 10.06
CA GLU A 392 -12.30 -4.86 11.50
C GLU A 392 -13.73 -4.87 12.06
N PRO A 393 -14.21 -6.02 12.58
CA PRO A 393 -15.59 -6.17 13.00
C PRO A 393 -15.94 -5.43 14.30
N ARG A 394 -14.94 -5.02 15.06
CA ARG A 394 -15.15 -4.23 16.28
C ARG A 394 -15.49 -2.78 16.02
N PHE A 395 -15.05 -2.24 14.88
CA PHE A 395 -15.38 -0.86 14.54
C PHE A 395 -16.86 -0.73 14.20
N ASP A 396 -17.52 0.23 14.82
CA ASP A 396 -18.91 0.60 14.61
C ASP A 396 -19.07 2.00 13.99
N ALA A 397 -18.04 2.84 14.08
CA ALA A 397 -18.05 4.20 13.56
C ALA A 397 -16.83 4.53 12.72
N ILE A 398 -17.02 5.52 11.82
CA ILE A 398 -15.98 6.08 10.96
C ILE A 398 -16.15 7.59 10.83
N GLY A 399 -15.02 8.30 10.80
CA GLY A 399 -14.93 9.67 10.32
C GLY A 399 -14.06 9.75 9.08
N ILE A 400 -14.44 10.59 8.12
CA ILE A 400 -13.73 10.73 6.84
C ILE A 400 -13.38 12.18 6.59
N GLY A 401 -12.08 12.46 6.49
CA GLY A 401 -11.53 13.75 6.15
C GLY A 401 -10.95 13.78 4.75
N ILE A 402 -11.28 14.81 3.97
CA ILE A 402 -10.77 15.01 2.61
C ILE A 402 -10.26 16.44 2.47
N ALA A 403 -8.97 16.58 2.10
CA ALA A 403 -8.36 17.87 1.82
C ALA A 403 -7.88 17.91 0.35
N PRO A 404 -8.54 18.69 -0.53
CA PRO A 404 -8.12 18.79 -1.92
C PRO A 404 -6.86 19.66 -2.06
N ASP A 405 -5.95 19.22 -2.95
CA ASP A 405 -4.78 19.98 -3.37
C ASP A 405 -5.09 20.87 -4.60
N PRO A 406 -4.30 21.93 -4.87
CA PRO A 406 -4.49 22.79 -6.04
C PRO A 406 -4.40 22.06 -7.40
N ASP A 407 -3.70 20.94 -7.48
CA ASP A 407 -3.60 20.10 -8.67
C ASP A 407 -4.79 19.15 -8.88
N GLY A 408 -5.77 19.20 -7.96
CA GLY A 408 -6.97 18.36 -7.97
C GLY A 408 -6.81 17.01 -7.25
N SER A 409 -5.61 16.67 -6.78
CA SER A 409 -5.42 15.48 -5.94
C SER A 409 -6.04 15.65 -4.55
N LEU A 410 -6.27 14.53 -3.87
CA LEU A 410 -6.97 14.47 -2.59
C LEU A 410 -6.10 13.81 -1.53
N TRP A 411 -5.99 14.47 -0.38
CA TRP A 411 -5.50 13.86 0.86
C TRP A 411 -6.70 13.33 1.62
N VAL A 412 -6.69 12.02 1.88
CA VAL A 412 -7.80 11.29 2.49
C VAL A 412 -7.34 10.69 3.80
N CYS A 413 -8.17 10.84 4.83
CA CYS A 413 -8.02 10.20 6.13
C CYS A 413 -9.33 9.55 6.52
N GLU A 414 -9.31 8.27 6.88
CA GLU A 414 -10.40 7.51 7.48
C GLU A 414 -10.00 7.18 8.92
N VAL A 415 -10.76 7.65 9.90
CA VAL A 415 -10.57 7.32 11.33
C VAL A 415 -11.69 6.39 11.76
N PHE A 416 -11.34 5.21 12.22
CA PHE A 416 -12.26 4.18 12.71
C PHE A 416 -12.30 4.18 14.23
N ALA A 417 -13.45 3.88 14.81
CA ALA A 417 -13.60 3.73 16.24
C ALA A 417 -14.54 2.58 16.63
N ASP A 418 -14.30 2.04 17.83
CA ASP A 418 -15.17 1.12 18.58
C ASP A 418 -15.67 1.90 19.80
N PHE A 419 -16.95 2.28 19.80
CA PHE A 419 -17.57 3.03 20.91
C PHE A 419 -18.21 2.09 21.93
N PRO A 420 -18.02 2.31 23.27
CA PRO A 420 -18.47 1.37 24.29
C PRO A 420 -20.01 1.21 24.37
N ASP A 421 -20.78 2.21 23.98
CA ASP A 421 -22.24 2.23 24.15
C ASP A 421 -23.05 1.63 22.98
N GLN A 422 -22.42 1.29 21.86
CA GLN A 422 -23.13 0.79 20.66
C GLN A 422 -23.41 -0.72 20.69
N ARG A 423 -22.98 -1.44 21.73
CA ARG A 423 -23.11 -2.91 21.82
C ARG A 423 -24.25 -3.39 22.70
N ARG A 424 -25.22 -2.51 23.05
CA ARG A 424 -26.37 -2.92 23.86
C ARG A 424 -27.63 -3.14 23.05
#